data_1296b69c5de8e1ef7bf5253de0628e8f
#
_entry.id   1296b69c5de8e1ef7bf5253de0628e8f
#
_cell.length_a   1.000
_cell.length_b   1.000
_cell.length_c   1.000
_cell.angle_alpha   90.00
_cell.angle_beta   90.00
_cell.angle_gamma   90.00
#
_symmetry.space_group_name_H-M   'P 1'
#
loop_
_entity.id
_entity.type
_entity.pdbx_description
1 polymer ?
#
loop_
_entity_poly.entity_id
_entity_poly.type
_entity_poly.pdbx_seq_one_letter_code
_entity_poly.pdbx_strand_id
1 'polypeptide(L)'
;MKGALILAVLPVILLGQAGQSRAERTALVQMYNSPEMNLEEIDRSILDQVGAGGRINFAFYVLSDYTIMDSLRGAAERGAVVRIYLDPRELEKLTLSNDHPLVKLYRTRNVEIKVKGLKDGLMHLKSYSVNGVLLRTGSANESQSGLERQDNDLLVISDKPTVSSFDHKFEVMWARPSNTKFNYQ
;
A
#
# COMPACT_ATOMS: atom_id res chain seq x y z
N MET A 1 -82.00 -32.33 14.19
CA MET A 1 -80.63 -32.75 13.81
C MET A 1 -79.79 -31.49 13.69
N LYS A 2 -78.91 -31.24 14.67
CA LYS A 2 -78.04 -30.03 14.73
C LYS A 2 -76.64 -30.47 14.36
N GLY A 3 -76.14 -30.03 13.17
CA GLY A 3 -74.79 -30.28 12.75
C GLY A 3 -73.82 -29.28 13.41
N ALA A 4 -72.84 -29.78 14.14
CA ALA A 4 -71.75 -28.99 14.73
C ALA A 4 -70.67 -28.76 13.68
N LEU A 5 -70.35 -27.47 13.41
CA LEU A 5 -69.26 -27.05 12.55
C LEU A 5 -68.00 -27.01 13.39
N ILE A 6 -67.07 -27.89 13.10
CA ILE A 6 -65.74 -27.90 13.74
C ILE A 6 -64.83 -26.94 12.96
N LEU A 7 -64.44 -25.85 13.60
CA LEU A 7 -63.45 -24.89 13.06
C LEU A 7 -62.04 -25.42 13.34
N ALA A 8 -61.36 -25.86 12.31
CA ALA A 8 -59.95 -26.25 12.42
C ALA A 8 -59.07 -24.99 12.46
N VAL A 9 -58.42 -24.77 13.60
CA VAL A 9 -57.41 -23.71 13.79
C VAL A 9 -56.09 -24.26 13.30
N LEU A 10 -55.59 -23.74 12.18
CA LEU A 10 -54.24 -24.01 11.67
C LEU A 10 -53.21 -23.20 12.50
N PRO A 11 -52.12 -23.79 12.96
CA PRO A 11 -51.07 -23.06 13.63
C PRO A 11 -50.27 -22.22 12.61
N VAL A 12 -50.21 -20.91 12.85
CA VAL A 12 -49.33 -19.98 12.12
C VAL A 12 -47.86 -20.28 12.58
N ILE A 13 -47.11 -20.95 11.72
CA ILE A 13 -45.66 -21.12 11.93
C ILE A 13 -45.01 -19.75 11.65
N LEU A 14 -44.63 -19.03 12.70
CA LEU A 14 -43.70 -17.91 12.61
C LEU A 14 -42.34 -18.45 12.18
N LEU A 15 -42.02 -18.37 10.89
CA LEU A 15 -40.66 -18.50 10.40
C LEU A 15 -39.83 -17.34 10.97
N GLY A 16 -39.05 -17.65 12.02
CA GLY A 16 -38.04 -16.75 12.54
C GLY A 16 -37.07 -16.40 11.40
N GLN A 17 -37.03 -15.16 11.00
CA GLN A 17 -35.96 -14.65 10.14
C GLN A 17 -34.67 -14.75 10.94
N ALA A 18 -33.86 -15.76 10.65
CA ALA A 18 -32.47 -15.83 11.09
C ALA A 18 -31.78 -14.59 10.52
N GLY A 19 -31.41 -13.67 11.43
CA GLY A 19 -30.64 -12.50 11.09
C GLY A 19 -29.34 -12.95 10.45
N GLN A 20 -29.23 -12.85 9.15
CA GLN A 20 -27.93 -12.91 8.47
C GLN A 20 -27.13 -11.72 9.02
N SER A 21 -26.11 -12.00 9.81
CA SER A 21 -25.09 -11.02 10.14
C SER A 21 -24.54 -10.49 8.83
N ARG A 22 -24.86 -9.23 8.51
CA ARG A 22 -24.29 -8.51 7.40
C ARG A 22 -22.81 -8.34 7.75
N ALA A 23 -21.97 -9.29 7.30
CA ALA A 23 -20.54 -9.09 7.30
C ALA A 23 -20.31 -7.74 6.60
N GLU A 24 -19.79 -6.76 7.32
CA GLU A 24 -19.39 -5.48 6.71
C GLU A 24 -18.45 -5.84 5.57
N ARG A 25 -18.92 -5.64 4.33
CA ARG A 25 -18.05 -5.78 3.17
C ARG A 25 -17.04 -4.66 3.28
N THR A 26 -15.84 -4.97 3.71
CA THR A 26 -14.71 -4.05 3.64
C THR A 26 -14.63 -3.56 2.19
N ALA A 27 -14.64 -2.26 1.98
CA ALA A 27 -14.57 -1.70 0.66
C ALA A 27 -13.28 -2.19 -0.02
N LEU A 28 -13.39 -2.71 -1.25
CA LEU A 28 -12.22 -3.16 -2.03
C LEU A 28 -11.32 -2.00 -2.44
N VAL A 29 -11.84 -0.77 -2.41
CA VAL A 29 -11.14 0.48 -2.70
C VAL A 29 -11.54 1.51 -1.65
N GLN A 30 -10.55 2.13 -1.03
CA GLN A 30 -10.70 3.28 -0.14
C GLN A 30 -9.91 4.45 -0.73
N MET A 31 -10.46 5.65 -0.68
CA MET A 31 -9.83 6.87 -1.18
C MET A 31 -9.70 7.89 -0.07
N TYR A 32 -8.54 8.51 0.02
CA TYR A 32 -8.19 9.54 0.97
C TYR A 32 -7.63 10.73 0.22
N ASN A 33 -7.85 11.95 0.71
CA ASN A 33 -7.41 13.17 0.06
C ASN A 33 -6.68 14.09 1.04
N SER A 34 -5.58 14.69 0.60
CA SER A 34 -4.95 15.79 1.30
C SER A 34 -5.34 17.12 0.63
N PRO A 35 -5.34 18.26 1.35
CA PRO A 35 -4.86 18.40 2.73
C PRO A 35 -5.90 18.08 3.81
N GLU A 36 -7.14 17.63 3.46
CA GLU A 36 -8.21 17.35 4.42
C GLU A 36 -7.86 16.19 5.36
N MET A 37 -7.01 15.27 4.89
CA MET A 37 -6.49 14.14 5.67
C MET A 37 -4.97 14.12 5.60
N ASN A 38 -4.33 13.69 6.68
CA ASN A 38 -2.91 13.38 6.68
C ASN A 38 -2.66 12.01 6.02
N LEU A 39 -2.17 12.01 4.77
CA LEU A 39 -1.91 10.79 4.03
C LEU A 39 -0.68 10.02 4.55
N GLU A 40 0.26 10.71 5.24
CA GLU A 40 1.39 10.06 5.92
C GLU A 40 0.90 9.06 6.97
N GLU A 41 -0.11 9.44 7.77
CA GLU A 41 -0.67 8.55 8.80
C GLU A 41 -1.32 7.31 8.19
N ILE A 42 -1.96 7.45 7.01
CA ILE A 42 -2.53 6.31 6.28
C ILE A 42 -1.41 5.35 5.84
N ASP A 43 -0.37 5.87 5.16
CA ASP A 43 0.76 5.06 4.70
C ASP A 43 1.50 4.39 5.87
N ARG A 44 1.74 5.11 6.97
CA ARG A 44 2.32 4.56 8.19
C ARG A 44 1.50 3.42 8.77
N SER A 45 0.17 3.63 8.88
CA SER A 45 -0.73 2.62 9.44
C SER A 45 -0.66 1.29 8.69
N ILE A 46 -0.35 1.32 7.39
CA ILE A 46 -0.17 0.15 6.54
C ILE A 46 1.23 -0.44 6.73
N LEU A 47 2.27 0.39 6.60
CA LEU A 47 3.68 -0.05 6.60
C LEU A 47 4.12 -0.58 7.97
N ASP A 48 3.67 0.05 9.06
CA ASP A 48 4.04 -0.31 10.42
C ASP A 48 3.48 -1.68 10.87
N GLN A 49 2.48 -2.22 10.17
CA GLN A 49 1.94 -3.55 10.41
C GLN A 49 2.72 -4.67 9.71
N VAL A 50 3.62 -4.33 8.76
CA VAL A 50 4.36 -5.34 8.00
C VAL A 50 5.57 -5.81 8.81
N GLY A 51 5.73 -7.14 8.92
CA GLY A 51 6.81 -7.77 9.68
C GLY A 51 7.26 -9.09 9.05
N ALA A 52 7.69 -10.02 9.88
CA ALA A 52 8.29 -11.29 9.47
C ALA A 52 7.46 -12.05 8.41
N GLY A 53 8.11 -12.46 7.32
CA GLY A 53 7.48 -13.10 6.18
C GLY A 53 6.71 -12.14 5.24
N GLY A 54 6.59 -10.86 5.61
CA GLY A 54 5.96 -9.86 4.78
C GLY A 54 6.87 -9.37 3.63
N ARG A 55 6.23 -8.77 2.64
CA ARG A 55 6.92 -8.18 1.47
C ARG A 55 6.30 -6.84 1.11
N ILE A 56 7.16 -5.86 0.84
CA ILE A 56 6.79 -4.55 0.32
C ILE A 56 7.50 -4.35 -1.02
N ASN A 57 6.73 -4.08 -2.08
CA ASN A 57 7.22 -3.66 -3.39
C ASN A 57 6.90 -2.17 -3.56
N PHE A 58 7.87 -1.31 -3.41
CA PHE A 58 7.71 0.14 -3.31
C PHE A 58 8.30 0.85 -4.53
N ALA A 59 7.47 1.54 -5.33
CA ALA A 59 7.88 2.26 -6.53
C ALA A 59 7.38 3.70 -6.48
N PHE A 60 8.30 4.63 -6.21
CA PHE A 60 7.97 6.05 -6.05
C PHE A 60 8.88 6.96 -6.85
N TYR A 61 8.25 7.96 -7.48
CA TYR A 61 8.95 9.04 -8.15
C TYR A 61 9.75 9.87 -7.15
N VAL A 62 9.09 10.39 -6.11
CA VAL A 62 9.74 11.12 -5.00
C VAL A 62 9.61 10.30 -3.73
N LEU A 63 10.73 10.05 -3.07
CA LEU A 63 10.83 9.53 -1.71
C LEU A 63 11.75 10.45 -0.92
N SER A 64 11.18 11.43 -0.23
CA SER A 64 11.90 12.40 0.61
C SER A 64 11.29 12.56 2.01
N ASP A 65 10.20 11.85 2.29
CA ASP A 65 9.58 11.82 3.61
C ASP A 65 10.37 10.90 4.55
N TYR A 66 10.83 11.45 5.67
CA TYR A 66 11.68 10.75 6.62
C TYR A 66 10.91 9.72 7.43
N THR A 67 9.66 10.02 7.74
CA THR A 67 8.77 9.13 8.52
C THR A 67 8.45 7.87 7.72
N ILE A 68 8.16 8.01 6.43
CA ILE A 68 7.91 6.87 5.54
C ILE A 68 9.17 6.02 5.36
N MET A 69 10.35 6.63 5.20
CA MET A 69 11.62 5.88 5.16
C MET A 69 11.86 5.10 6.45
N ASP A 70 11.54 5.68 7.61
CA ASP A 70 11.67 5.00 8.90
C ASP A 70 10.63 3.87 9.07
N SER A 71 9.40 4.02 8.58
CA SER A 71 8.40 2.95 8.57
C SER A 71 8.84 1.77 7.68
N LEU A 72 9.39 2.03 6.48
CA LEU A 72 9.97 1.00 5.61
C LEU A 72 11.15 0.29 6.29
N ARG A 73 12.03 1.04 6.94
CA ARG A 73 13.14 0.48 7.72
C ARG A 73 12.64 -0.39 8.85
N GLY A 74 11.67 0.10 9.64
CA GLY A 74 11.06 -0.66 10.73
C GLY A 74 10.42 -1.96 10.25
N ALA A 75 9.74 -1.97 9.09
CA ALA A 75 9.20 -3.19 8.51
C ALA A 75 10.31 -4.22 8.20
N ALA A 76 11.43 -3.77 7.61
CA ALA A 76 12.56 -4.63 7.32
C ALA A 76 13.23 -5.16 8.60
N GLU A 77 13.37 -4.34 9.64
CA GLU A 77 13.89 -4.72 10.96
C GLU A 77 13.00 -5.77 11.65
N ARG A 78 11.67 -5.69 11.43
CA ARG A 78 10.70 -6.71 11.87
C ARG A 78 10.73 -7.97 11.01
N GLY A 79 11.57 -8.04 9.96
CA GLY A 79 11.80 -9.23 9.14
C GLY A 79 11.03 -9.26 7.81
N ALA A 80 10.43 -8.16 7.38
CA ALA A 80 9.86 -8.05 6.03
C ALA A 80 10.97 -7.92 4.97
N VAL A 81 10.67 -8.34 3.74
CA VAL A 81 11.48 -8.05 2.55
C VAL A 81 10.98 -6.75 1.92
N VAL A 82 11.84 -5.74 1.84
CA VAL A 82 11.51 -4.41 1.29
C VAL A 82 12.30 -4.18 0.02
N ARG A 83 11.60 -4.02 -1.10
CA ARG A 83 12.18 -3.70 -2.40
C ARG A 83 11.73 -2.32 -2.85
N ILE A 84 12.66 -1.42 -3.10
CA ILE A 84 12.41 -0.01 -3.43
C ILE A 84 12.92 0.29 -4.83
N TYR A 85 12.08 0.89 -5.67
CA TYR A 85 12.39 1.28 -7.04
C TYR A 85 12.21 2.79 -7.21
N LEU A 86 13.30 3.52 -7.48
CA LEU A 86 13.34 4.98 -7.50
C LEU A 86 13.66 5.53 -8.89
N ASP A 87 13.23 6.77 -9.14
CA ASP A 87 13.68 7.55 -10.30
C ASP A 87 15.03 8.22 -10.00
N PRO A 88 16.03 8.14 -10.87
CA PRO A 88 17.34 8.74 -10.65
C PRO A 88 17.31 10.25 -10.51
N ARG A 89 16.41 10.94 -11.23
CA ARG A 89 16.36 12.42 -11.27
C ARG A 89 15.92 13.03 -9.95
N GLU A 90 15.08 12.32 -9.20
CA GLU A 90 14.64 12.76 -7.88
C GLU A 90 15.66 12.36 -6.80
N LEU A 91 16.30 11.20 -6.98
CA LEU A 91 17.36 10.75 -6.08
C LEU A 91 18.58 11.70 -6.11
N GLU A 92 18.96 12.22 -7.29
CA GLU A 92 20.06 13.18 -7.47
C GLU A 92 19.83 14.52 -6.74
N LYS A 93 18.58 14.85 -6.42
CA LYS A 93 18.25 16.10 -5.68
C LYS A 93 18.47 15.96 -4.17
N LEU A 94 18.65 14.74 -3.65
CA LEU A 94 18.82 14.51 -2.22
C LEU A 94 20.26 14.78 -1.80
N THR A 95 20.42 15.53 -0.72
CA THR A 95 21.72 15.66 -0.04
C THR A 95 21.85 14.53 0.96
N LEU A 96 22.59 13.51 0.58
CA LEU A 96 22.77 12.30 1.41
C LEU A 96 23.93 12.47 2.39
N SER A 97 23.74 11.98 3.60
CA SER A 97 24.74 11.84 4.64
C SER A 97 24.62 10.45 5.28
N ASN A 98 25.59 10.07 6.11
CA ASN A 98 25.52 8.80 6.85
C ASN A 98 24.26 8.69 7.73
N ASP A 99 23.74 9.82 8.20
CA ASP A 99 22.56 9.90 9.05
C ASP A 99 21.26 10.06 8.27
N HIS A 100 21.33 10.26 6.95
CA HIS A 100 20.13 10.40 6.13
C HIS A 100 19.28 9.13 6.19
N PRO A 101 17.93 9.21 6.39
CA PRO A 101 17.06 8.05 6.53
C PRO A 101 17.14 7.06 5.35
N LEU A 102 17.29 7.54 4.12
CA LEU A 102 17.47 6.68 2.94
C LEU A 102 18.76 5.84 3.03
N VAL A 103 19.84 6.40 3.58
CA VAL A 103 21.10 5.68 3.76
C VAL A 103 20.97 4.64 4.87
N LYS A 104 20.31 4.98 5.97
CA LYS A 104 19.99 4.02 7.05
C LYS A 104 19.12 2.88 6.53
N LEU A 105 18.06 3.20 5.76
CA LEU A 105 17.19 2.23 5.11
C LEU A 105 17.98 1.31 4.16
N TYR A 106 18.83 1.85 3.30
CA TYR A 106 19.69 1.09 2.39
C TYR A 106 20.61 0.10 3.12
N ARG A 107 21.15 0.48 4.29
CA ARG A 107 22.03 -0.37 5.11
C ARG A 107 21.29 -1.42 5.93
N THR A 108 19.97 -1.36 5.97
CA THR A 108 19.16 -2.30 6.75
C THR A 108 19.06 -3.65 6.02
N ARG A 109 19.23 -4.74 6.76
CA ARG A 109 19.04 -6.10 6.23
C ARG A 109 17.63 -6.25 5.63
N ASN A 110 17.50 -7.06 4.60
CA ASN A 110 16.26 -7.33 3.86
C ASN A 110 15.73 -6.13 3.04
N VAL A 111 16.51 -5.07 2.89
CA VAL A 111 16.21 -3.95 1.99
C VAL A 111 17.05 -4.06 0.73
N GLU A 112 16.40 -3.93 -0.43
CA GLU A 112 17.08 -3.76 -1.72
C GLU A 112 16.51 -2.55 -2.43
N ILE A 113 17.40 -1.64 -2.87
CA ILE A 113 17.02 -0.42 -3.60
C ILE A 113 17.62 -0.49 -4.99
N LYS A 114 16.77 -0.39 -6.02
CA LYS A 114 17.15 -0.22 -7.42
C LYS A 114 16.75 1.14 -7.93
N VAL A 115 17.57 1.68 -8.79
CA VAL A 115 17.34 2.95 -9.46
C VAL A 115 17.14 2.68 -10.94
N LYS A 116 16.13 3.28 -11.52
CA LYS A 116 15.84 3.16 -12.95
C LYS A 116 16.99 3.72 -13.79
N GLY A 117 17.24 3.12 -14.95
CA GLY A 117 18.24 3.63 -15.89
C GLY A 117 17.94 5.07 -16.31
N LEU A 118 18.93 5.98 -16.21
CA LEU A 118 18.77 7.42 -16.46
C LEU A 118 18.30 7.71 -17.91
N LYS A 119 18.67 6.86 -18.87
CA LYS A 119 18.27 7.00 -20.28
C LYS A 119 16.84 6.50 -20.56
N ASP A 120 16.24 5.80 -19.63
CA ASP A 120 14.86 5.34 -19.75
C ASP A 120 13.87 6.49 -19.49
N GLY A 121 12.63 6.34 -19.98
CA GLY A 121 11.58 7.31 -19.69
C GLY A 121 11.30 7.43 -18.17
N LEU A 122 10.67 8.50 -17.73
CA LEU A 122 10.40 8.81 -16.34
C LEU A 122 9.71 7.64 -15.60
N MET A 123 10.14 7.32 -14.39
CA MET A 123 9.41 6.44 -13.47
C MET A 123 8.54 7.32 -12.56
N HIS A 124 7.27 7.51 -12.94
CA HIS A 124 6.40 8.48 -12.28
C HIS A 124 5.34 7.82 -11.37
N LEU A 125 5.55 6.55 -11.00
CA LEU A 125 4.65 5.86 -10.08
C LEU A 125 4.74 6.45 -8.65
N LYS A 126 3.66 6.32 -7.94
CA LYS A 126 3.50 6.62 -6.52
C LYS A 126 2.69 5.47 -5.91
N SER A 127 3.32 4.30 -5.88
CA SER A 127 2.59 3.08 -5.56
C SER A 127 3.45 2.07 -4.83
N TYR A 128 2.85 1.35 -3.90
CA TYR A 128 3.46 0.16 -3.33
C TYR A 128 2.42 -0.94 -3.11
N SER A 129 2.87 -2.18 -3.13
CA SER A 129 2.06 -3.32 -2.69
C SER A 129 2.61 -3.92 -1.40
N VAL A 130 1.69 -4.50 -0.63
CA VAL A 130 2.00 -5.25 0.60
C VAL A 130 1.47 -6.67 0.44
N ASN A 131 2.34 -7.65 0.60
CA ASN A 131 2.03 -9.08 0.65
C ASN A 131 1.23 -9.65 -0.55
N GLY A 132 1.15 -8.92 -1.67
CA GLY A 132 0.31 -9.30 -2.81
C GLY A 132 -1.20 -9.24 -2.52
N VAL A 133 -1.61 -8.54 -1.46
CA VAL A 133 -3.03 -8.43 -1.04
C VAL A 133 -3.52 -6.99 -0.93
N LEU A 134 -2.61 -6.02 -0.88
CA LEU A 134 -2.94 -4.60 -0.81
C LEU A 134 -2.06 -3.82 -1.78
N LEU A 135 -2.66 -2.87 -2.48
CA LEU A 135 -2.00 -1.86 -3.30
C LEU A 135 -2.37 -0.47 -2.78
N ARG A 136 -1.36 0.33 -2.47
CA ARG A 136 -1.48 1.77 -2.34
C ARG A 136 -1.07 2.43 -3.64
N THR A 137 -1.87 3.35 -4.15
CA THR A 137 -1.57 4.15 -5.35
C THR A 137 -2.23 5.53 -5.24
N GLY A 138 -1.98 6.44 -6.19
CA GLY A 138 -2.58 7.77 -6.24
C GLY A 138 -1.63 8.83 -6.79
N SER A 139 -1.97 10.10 -6.57
CA SER A 139 -1.15 11.24 -7.00
C SER A 139 -0.07 11.64 -5.99
N ALA A 140 -0.28 11.35 -4.69
CA ALA A 140 0.60 11.77 -3.60
C ALA A 140 1.99 11.15 -3.68
N ASN A 141 3.04 12.00 -3.78
CA ASN A 141 4.43 11.60 -3.59
C ASN A 141 4.74 11.38 -2.10
N GLU A 142 5.74 10.55 -1.80
CA GLU A 142 6.27 10.39 -0.44
C GLU A 142 7.19 11.56 -0.09
N SER A 143 6.56 12.69 0.15
CA SER A 143 7.17 13.93 0.61
C SER A 143 6.19 14.65 1.53
N GLN A 144 6.67 15.37 2.52
CA GLN A 144 5.82 16.08 3.47
C GLN A 144 4.76 16.95 2.78
N SER A 145 5.14 17.69 1.72
CA SER A 145 4.16 18.49 0.99
C SER A 145 3.16 17.68 0.21
N GLY A 146 3.58 16.52 -0.34
CA GLY A 146 2.72 15.62 -1.11
C GLY A 146 1.69 14.89 -0.26
N LEU A 147 2.06 14.56 0.97
CA LEU A 147 1.22 13.78 1.89
C LEU A 147 0.28 14.65 2.74
N GLU A 148 0.64 15.93 2.99
CA GLU A 148 -0.06 16.74 3.97
C GLU A 148 -0.65 18.05 3.42
N ARG A 149 -0.07 18.63 2.34
CA ARG A 149 -0.34 20.04 1.98
C ARG A 149 -0.84 20.29 0.57
N GLN A 150 -0.55 19.40 -0.37
CA GLN A 150 -1.00 19.50 -1.75
C GLN A 150 -2.36 18.82 -1.91
N ASP A 151 -3.14 19.26 -2.91
CA ASP A 151 -4.37 18.56 -3.33
C ASP A 151 -3.95 17.24 -4.02
N ASN A 152 -3.90 16.17 -3.24
CA ASN A 152 -3.54 14.83 -3.70
C ASN A 152 -4.55 13.78 -3.25
N ASP A 153 -4.53 12.67 -3.96
CA ASP A 153 -5.28 11.47 -3.62
C ASP A 153 -4.35 10.31 -3.26
N LEU A 154 -4.86 9.43 -2.41
CA LEU A 154 -4.30 8.15 -2.06
C LEU A 154 -5.43 7.12 -2.08
N LEU A 155 -5.23 6.03 -2.82
CA LEU A 155 -6.15 4.90 -2.86
C LEU A 155 -5.49 3.68 -2.22
N VAL A 156 -6.26 3.01 -1.37
CA VAL A 156 -5.92 1.69 -0.82
C VAL A 156 -6.85 0.68 -1.47
N ILE A 157 -6.27 -0.29 -2.17
CA ILE A 157 -6.99 -1.26 -3.01
C ILE A 157 -6.66 -2.67 -2.52
N SER A 158 -7.70 -3.46 -2.21
CA SER A 158 -7.58 -4.88 -1.84
C SER A 158 -8.17 -5.83 -2.90
N ASP A 159 -8.50 -5.31 -4.10
CA ASP A 159 -8.90 -6.12 -5.24
C ASP A 159 -7.73 -6.94 -5.77
N LYS A 160 -7.82 -8.25 -5.63
CA LYS A 160 -6.72 -9.17 -5.95
C LYS A 160 -6.21 -9.07 -7.41
N PRO A 161 -7.05 -9.00 -8.45
CA PRO A 161 -6.61 -8.78 -9.82
C PRO A 161 -5.78 -7.49 -9.99
N THR A 162 -6.24 -6.38 -9.39
CA THR A 162 -5.56 -5.08 -9.46
C THR A 162 -4.21 -5.13 -8.75
N VAL A 163 -4.13 -5.70 -7.55
CA VAL A 163 -2.87 -5.87 -6.80
C VAL A 163 -1.88 -6.74 -7.61
N SER A 164 -2.35 -7.87 -8.16
CA SER A 164 -1.50 -8.75 -8.98
C SER A 164 -0.99 -8.07 -10.25
N SER A 165 -1.79 -7.19 -10.87
CA SER A 165 -1.37 -6.40 -12.03
C SER A 165 -0.22 -5.45 -11.67
N PHE A 166 -0.30 -4.77 -10.53
CA PHE A 166 0.79 -3.93 -10.04
C PHE A 166 2.05 -4.77 -9.73
N ASP A 167 1.92 -5.88 -9.02
CA ASP A 167 3.05 -6.74 -8.69
C ASP A 167 3.75 -7.26 -9.95
N HIS A 168 3.00 -7.69 -10.97
CA HIS A 168 3.56 -8.06 -12.25
C HIS A 168 4.33 -6.88 -12.91
N LYS A 169 3.72 -5.69 -12.91
CA LYS A 169 4.39 -4.47 -13.40
C LYS A 169 5.67 -4.17 -12.63
N PHE A 170 5.66 -4.34 -11.32
CA PHE A 170 6.83 -4.13 -10.47
C PHE A 170 7.95 -5.11 -10.83
N GLU A 171 7.66 -6.41 -11.01
CA GLU A 171 8.66 -7.39 -11.43
C GLU A 171 9.29 -7.06 -12.79
N VAL A 172 8.47 -6.64 -13.77
CA VAL A 172 8.96 -6.19 -15.09
C VAL A 172 9.91 -4.99 -14.94
N MET A 173 9.57 -4.01 -14.08
CA MET A 173 10.43 -2.87 -13.81
C MET A 173 11.72 -3.29 -13.09
N TRP A 174 11.59 -4.15 -12.09
CA TRP A 174 12.68 -4.64 -11.26
C TRP A 174 13.74 -5.43 -12.04
N ALA A 175 13.31 -6.15 -13.08
CA ALA A 175 14.16 -6.99 -13.92
C ALA A 175 14.85 -6.25 -15.08
N ARG A 176 14.62 -4.95 -15.26
CA ARG A 176 15.22 -4.20 -16.39
C ARG A 176 16.75 -4.23 -16.31
N PRO A 177 17.44 -4.56 -17.42
CA PRO A 177 18.90 -4.62 -17.45
C PRO A 177 19.57 -3.24 -17.29
N SER A 178 18.84 -2.16 -17.59
CA SER A 178 19.30 -0.77 -17.43
C SER A 178 19.29 -0.27 -15.99
N ASN A 179 18.66 -1.00 -15.06
CA ASN A 179 18.64 -0.62 -13.65
C ASN A 179 20.03 -0.65 -13.03
N THR A 180 20.27 0.27 -12.11
CA THR A 180 21.45 0.25 -11.24
C THR A 180 21.03 -0.06 -9.79
N LYS A 181 21.91 -0.66 -9.01
CA LYS A 181 21.72 -0.74 -7.56
C LYS A 181 22.04 0.61 -6.95
N PHE A 182 21.20 1.03 -6.00
CA PHE A 182 21.58 2.18 -5.17
C PHE A 182 22.85 1.85 -4.40
N ASN A 183 23.81 2.76 -4.39
CA ASN A 183 25.07 2.63 -3.66
C ASN A 183 25.40 3.96 -3.02
N TYR A 184 25.68 3.93 -1.71
CA TYR A 184 26.17 5.07 -0.94
C TYR A 184 27.50 4.67 -0.28
N GLN A 185 28.57 5.35 -0.67
CA GLN A 185 29.94 5.13 -0.18
C GLN A 185 30.26 6.06 0.98
#